data_6b4e84b6def87902e937d1c949da545f
#
_entry.id   6b4e84b6def87902e937d1c949da545f
#
_cell.length_a   1.000
_cell.length_b   1.000
_cell.length_c   1.000
_cell.angle_alpha   90.00
_cell.angle_beta   90.00
_cell.angle_gamma   90.00
#
_symmetry.space_group_name_H-M   'P 1'
#
loop_
_entity.id
_entity.type
_entity.pdbx_description
1 polymer ?
#
loop_
_entity_poly.entity_id
_entity_poly.type
_entity_poly.pdbx_seq_one_letter_code
_entity_poly.pdbx_strand_id
1 'polypeptide(L)'
;MRVLIIAAAAIMAATAYSAPAHAQEPLKLRIMGMPLATGNIQKNREQPFFENMTARVGFPIEADYKVLDATGIKEFEQLRVARSGLFDIIGLRLGQVSRDEPTILGLDLVGLNPDYDTARKVVTAFQGTVGDRLEKQFNTKLLGVWPFGPQLIFCKPPIKGLADLKGLKVRILDGVMAKFMEKVGATPVTMAFGEVAQGLSLGTIDCAVTGPSSANSAGWPESATHVYPLALQVAVQGYGITTAAWNRMTPDQRVKLQTGIDTLTADIWSYSKELWDDAMRCNAGLDPCTTGKKYKLTTVAVQPQDAELVRSAVREISFPAWSEACDKVNPGCSEAWKKTVGPLVGLN
;
A
#
# COMPACT_ATOMS: atom_id res chain seq x y z
N MET A 1 -80.56 -44.60 -36.30
CA MET A 1 -80.17 -43.89 -35.06
C MET A 1 -78.65 -43.87 -34.98
N ARG A 2 -78.05 -42.70 -35.26
CA ARG A 2 -76.55 -42.48 -35.13
C ARG A 2 -76.36 -41.63 -33.89
N VAL A 3 -75.59 -42.15 -32.91
CA VAL A 3 -75.21 -41.43 -31.71
C VAL A 3 -73.92 -40.75 -31.97
N LEU A 4 -73.87 -39.41 -31.90
CA LEU A 4 -72.64 -38.58 -31.91
C LEU A 4 -72.04 -38.53 -30.51
N ILE A 5 -70.78 -38.99 -30.37
CA ILE A 5 -70.01 -38.82 -29.14
C ILE A 5 -69.15 -37.57 -29.34
N ILE A 6 -69.40 -36.51 -28.54
CA ILE A 6 -68.59 -35.29 -28.51
C ILE A 6 -67.48 -35.47 -27.45
N ALA A 7 -66.24 -35.55 -27.88
CA ALA A 7 -65.10 -35.60 -26.98
C ALA A 7 -64.67 -34.15 -26.62
N ALA A 8 -64.86 -33.77 -25.36
CA ALA A 8 -64.33 -32.49 -24.84
C ALA A 8 -62.90 -32.61 -24.48
N ALA A 9 -61.99 -31.94 -25.21
CA ALA A 9 -60.60 -31.82 -24.87
C ALA A 9 -60.39 -30.70 -23.84
N ALA A 10 -60.04 -31.05 -22.60
CA ALA A 10 -59.65 -30.11 -21.55
C ALA A 10 -58.18 -29.64 -21.78
N ILE A 11 -58.00 -28.38 -22.16
CA ILE A 11 -56.69 -27.74 -22.26
C ILE A 11 -56.29 -27.29 -20.85
N MET A 12 -55.37 -28.02 -20.19
CA MET A 12 -54.74 -27.55 -18.95
C MET A 12 -53.68 -26.50 -19.31
N ALA A 13 -53.99 -25.23 -19.06
CA ALA A 13 -52.97 -24.15 -19.10
C ALA A 13 -52.08 -24.28 -17.85
N ALA A 14 -50.84 -24.76 -18.05
CA ALA A 14 -49.82 -24.75 -17.04
C ALA A 14 -49.34 -23.30 -16.85
N THR A 15 -49.84 -22.61 -15.84
CA THR A 15 -49.29 -21.33 -15.41
C THR A 15 -47.91 -21.60 -14.73
N ALA A 16 -46.83 -21.31 -15.45
CA ALA A 16 -45.47 -21.31 -14.88
C ALA A 16 -45.42 -20.18 -13.83
N TYR A 17 -45.51 -20.54 -12.56
CA TYR A 17 -45.17 -19.66 -11.45
C TYR A 17 -43.66 -19.40 -11.53
N SER A 18 -43.26 -18.26 -12.08
CA SER A 18 -41.89 -17.71 -11.89
C SER A 18 -41.79 -17.35 -10.42
N ALA A 19 -41.07 -18.16 -9.63
CA ALA A 19 -40.70 -17.79 -8.28
C ALA A 19 -39.97 -16.44 -8.34
N PRO A 20 -40.32 -15.47 -7.48
CA PRO A 20 -39.58 -14.22 -7.43
C PRO A 20 -38.10 -14.56 -7.16
N ALA A 21 -37.21 -14.10 -8.04
CA ALA A 21 -35.80 -14.15 -7.76
C ALA A 21 -35.56 -13.40 -6.44
N HIS A 22 -35.27 -14.14 -5.35
CA HIS A 22 -34.90 -13.53 -4.09
C HIS A 22 -33.66 -12.68 -4.40
N ALA A 23 -33.81 -11.35 -4.35
CA ALA A 23 -32.68 -10.45 -4.42
C ALA A 23 -31.73 -10.86 -3.27
N GLN A 24 -30.52 -11.26 -3.62
CA GLN A 24 -29.53 -11.67 -2.65
C GLN A 24 -29.28 -10.51 -1.68
N GLU A 25 -29.41 -10.73 -0.37
CA GLU A 25 -29.11 -9.70 0.61
C GLU A 25 -27.66 -9.19 0.44
N PRO A 26 -27.45 -7.86 0.53
CA PRO A 26 -26.12 -7.30 0.40
C PRO A 26 -25.15 -7.85 1.45
N LEU A 27 -23.96 -8.21 1.04
CA LEU A 27 -22.88 -8.54 1.96
C LEU A 27 -22.42 -7.26 2.66
N LYS A 28 -22.56 -7.21 3.98
CA LYS A 28 -22.08 -6.05 4.77
C LYS A 28 -20.59 -6.18 5.04
N LEU A 29 -19.82 -5.15 4.64
CA LEU A 29 -18.38 -5.06 4.84
C LEU A 29 -18.01 -3.72 5.48
N ARG A 30 -17.32 -3.79 6.62
CA ARG A 30 -16.67 -2.65 7.27
C ARG A 30 -15.26 -2.51 6.71
N ILE A 31 -14.95 -1.35 6.14
CA ILE A 31 -13.73 -1.15 5.38
C ILE A 31 -12.95 0.02 5.96
N MET A 32 -11.70 -0.23 6.34
CA MET A 32 -10.75 0.83 6.68
C MET A 32 -9.77 1.01 5.53
N GLY A 33 -9.87 2.14 4.84
CA GLY A 33 -8.94 2.52 3.78
C GLY A 33 -7.65 3.08 4.31
N MET A 34 -6.82 3.57 3.40
CA MET A 34 -5.57 4.28 3.71
C MET A 34 -5.84 5.70 4.22
N PRO A 35 -4.84 6.38 4.81
CA PRO A 35 -4.96 7.79 5.18
C PRO A 35 -5.23 8.66 3.95
N LEU A 36 -6.31 9.43 3.95
CA LEU A 36 -6.65 10.30 2.82
C LEU A 36 -5.61 11.43 2.63
N ALA A 37 -4.95 11.85 3.72
CA ALA A 37 -3.85 12.81 3.69
C ALA A 37 -2.67 12.34 2.82
N THR A 38 -2.51 11.03 2.57
CA THR A 38 -1.45 10.51 1.71
C THR A 38 -1.67 10.76 0.21
N GLY A 39 -2.87 11.20 -0.21
CA GLY A 39 -3.03 11.91 -1.48
C GLY A 39 -3.87 11.26 -2.54
N ASN A 40 -3.44 11.43 -3.79
CA ASN A 40 -4.27 11.24 -4.97
C ASN A 40 -4.61 9.78 -5.27
N ILE A 41 -3.78 8.81 -4.88
CA ILE A 41 -4.12 7.38 -5.02
C ILE A 41 -5.38 7.08 -4.22
N GLN A 42 -5.43 7.54 -2.97
CA GLN A 42 -6.57 7.32 -2.07
C GLN A 42 -7.83 8.03 -2.58
N LYS A 43 -7.70 9.30 -2.95
CA LYS A 43 -8.84 10.11 -3.43
C LYS A 43 -9.41 9.63 -4.76
N ASN A 44 -8.53 9.26 -5.70
CA ASN A 44 -8.92 9.06 -7.09
C ASN A 44 -9.09 7.59 -7.48
N ARG A 45 -8.60 6.64 -6.65
CA ARG A 45 -8.66 5.20 -6.92
C ARG A 45 -9.28 4.40 -5.80
N GLU A 46 -8.72 4.48 -4.58
CA GLU A 46 -9.16 3.66 -3.46
C GLU A 46 -10.57 4.01 -3.00
N GLN A 47 -10.81 5.24 -2.60
CA GLN A 47 -12.10 5.68 -2.08
C GLN A 47 -13.24 5.45 -3.08
N PRO A 48 -13.14 5.87 -4.37
CA PRO A 48 -14.20 5.60 -5.35
C PRO A 48 -14.44 4.10 -5.61
N PHE A 49 -13.43 3.25 -5.44
CA PHE A 49 -13.60 1.81 -5.57
C PHE A 49 -14.43 1.26 -4.40
N PHE A 50 -14.03 1.53 -3.17
CA PHE A 50 -14.68 0.96 -1.99
C PHE A 50 -16.08 1.55 -1.74
N GLU A 51 -16.32 2.82 -2.04
CA GLU A 51 -17.64 3.43 -1.96
C GLU A 51 -18.63 2.89 -3.01
N ASN A 52 -18.13 2.34 -4.13
CA ASN A 52 -18.94 1.80 -5.22
C ASN A 52 -18.71 0.29 -5.45
N MET A 53 -18.42 -0.47 -4.39
CA MET A 53 -18.02 -1.89 -4.49
C MET A 53 -19.00 -2.74 -5.29
N THR A 54 -20.32 -2.58 -5.09
CA THR A 54 -21.33 -3.36 -5.83
C THR A 54 -21.11 -3.29 -7.35
N ALA A 55 -20.91 -2.10 -7.89
CA ALA A 55 -20.63 -1.91 -9.32
C ALA A 55 -19.23 -2.41 -9.73
N ARG A 56 -18.27 -2.35 -8.84
CA ARG A 56 -16.87 -2.73 -9.11
C ARG A 56 -16.64 -4.23 -9.08
N VAL A 57 -17.38 -4.96 -8.24
CA VAL A 57 -17.20 -6.42 -8.07
C VAL A 57 -18.36 -7.25 -8.63
N GLY A 58 -19.48 -6.62 -9.02
CA GLY A 58 -20.59 -7.29 -9.70
C GLY A 58 -21.45 -8.20 -8.82
N PHE A 59 -21.56 -7.92 -7.51
CA PHE A 59 -22.55 -8.50 -6.61
C PHE A 59 -22.88 -7.53 -5.48
N PRO A 60 -24.08 -7.64 -4.83
CA PRO A 60 -24.54 -6.68 -3.83
C PRO A 60 -23.61 -6.63 -2.61
N ILE A 61 -23.05 -5.44 -2.33
CA ILE A 61 -22.26 -5.14 -1.13
C ILE A 61 -22.76 -3.84 -0.51
N GLU A 62 -22.98 -3.88 0.82
CA GLU A 62 -23.17 -2.70 1.65
C GLU A 62 -21.81 -2.38 2.30
N ALA A 63 -21.09 -1.39 1.77
CA ALA A 63 -19.77 -1.01 2.20
C ALA A 63 -19.83 0.16 3.21
N ASP A 64 -19.41 -0.06 4.46
CA ASP A 64 -19.13 1.00 5.45
C ASP A 64 -17.63 1.34 5.32
N TYR A 65 -17.29 2.27 4.39
CA TYR A 65 -15.93 2.71 4.14
C TYR A 65 -15.56 3.89 5.00
N LYS A 66 -14.41 3.79 5.68
CA LYS A 66 -13.80 4.88 6.45
C LYS A 66 -12.33 5.01 6.10
N VAL A 67 -11.86 6.22 5.89
CA VAL A 67 -10.42 6.50 5.78
C VAL A 67 -9.76 6.32 7.14
N LEU A 68 -8.50 5.88 7.17
CA LEU A 68 -7.76 5.67 8.42
C LEU A 68 -7.79 6.91 9.32
N ASP A 69 -7.61 8.10 8.74
CA ASP A 69 -7.58 9.38 9.48
C ASP A 69 -8.86 9.63 10.30
N ALA A 70 -10.00 9.10 9.87
CA ALA A 70 -11.29 9.25 10.56
C ALA A 70 -11.51 8.25 11.69
N THR A 71 -10.62 7.25 11.85
CA THR A 71 -10.79 6.16 12.82
C THR A 71 -10.05 6.40 14.14
N GLY A 72 -9.09 7.33 14.19
CA GLY A 72 -8.17 7.52 15.31
C GLY A 72 -7.08 6.45 15.43
N ILE A 73 -7.10 5.42 14.58
CA ILE A 73 -6.12 4.34 14.53
C ILE A 73 -4.84 4.85 13.84
N LYS A 74 -3.68 4.48 14.37
CA LYS A 74 -2.39 4.79 13.75
C LYS A 74 -1.97 3.67 12.78
N GLU A 75 -1.16 4.02 11.78
CA GLU A 75 -0.75 3.08 10.71
C GLU A 75 -0.07 1.81 11.27
N PHE A 76 0.74 1.94 12.30
CA PHE A 76 1.45 0.82 12.94
C PHE A 76 0.55 -0.09 13.81
N GLU A 77 -0.74 0.23 13.98
CA GLU A 77 -1.72 -0.57 14.72
C GLU A 77 -2.56 -1.47 13.80
N GLN A 78 -2.47 -1.29 12.50
CA GLN A 78 -3.37 -1.90 11.51
C GLN A 78 -3.43 -3.43 11.58
N LEU A 79 -2.31 -4.14 11.81
CA LEU A 79 -2.34 -5.61 11.95
C LEU A 79 -3.05 -6.08 13.20
N ARG A 80 -2.97 -5.33 14.30
CA ARG A 80 -3.71 -5.64 15.54
C ARG A 80 -5.20 -5.41 15.35
N VAL A 81 -5.55 -4.34 14.62
CA VAL A 81 -6.94 -4.05 14.23
C VAL A 81 -7.48 -5.13 13.29
N ALA A 82 -6.69 -5.60 12.33
CA ALA A 82 -7.03 -6.71 11.45
C ALA A 82 -7.36 -7.98 12.28
N ARG A 83 -6.47 -8.34 13.21
CA ARG A 83 -6.67 -9.50 14.09
C ARG A 83 -7.92 -9.39 14.95
N SER A 84 -8.29 -8.19 15.39
CA SER A 84 -9.48 -7.97 16.23
C SER A 84 -10.81 -8.15 15.46
N GLY A 85 -10.78 -8.13 14.12
CA GLY A 85 -11.99 -8.18 13.30
C GLY A 85 -12.87 -6.93 13.38
N LEU A 86 -12.32 -5.79 13.83
CA LEU A 86 -13.05 -4.52 13.87
C LEU A 86 -13.47 -4.07 12.47
N PHE A 87 -12.62 -4.30 11.47
CA PHE A 87 -12.89 -4.10 10.05
C PHE A 87 -12.78 -5.42 9.31
N ASP A 88 -13.54 -5.56 8.24
CA ASP A 88 -13.56 -6.73 7.37
C ASP A 88 -12.46 -6.63 6.29
N ILE A 89 -12.31 -5.44 5.66
CA ILE A 89 -11.22 -5.13 4.72
C ILE A 89 -10.38 -3.99 5.30
N ILE A 90 -9.07 -4.07 5.13
CA ILE A 90 -8.11 -3.10 5.67
C ILE A 90 -7.07 -2.75 4.62
N GLY A 91 -6.87 -1.45 4.40
CA GLY A 91 -5.70 -0.93 3.71
C GLY A 91 -4.49 -1.01 4.65
N LEU A 92 -3.44 -1.72 4.24
CA LEU A 92 -2.25 -2.01 5.05
C LEU A 92 -1.05 -1.15 4.61
N ARG A 93 -0.54 -0.33 5.53
CA ARG A 93 0.72 0.41 5.38
C ARG A 93 1.89 -0.53 5.66
N LEU A 94 2.26 -1.38 4.68
CA LEU A 94 3.11 -2.55 4.86
C LEU A 94 4.43 -2.24 5.60
N GLY A 95 5.17 -1.21 5.20
CA GLY A 95 6.40 -0.82 5.90
C GLY A 95 6.17 -0.48 7.38
N GLN A 96 5.07 0.21 7.71
CA GLN A 96 4.81 0.69 9.08
C GLN A 96 4.28 -0.39 10.02
N VAL A 97 3.64 -1.44 9.49
CA VAL A 97 3.20 -2.60 10.30
C VAL A 97 4.27 -3.68 10.44
N SER A 98 5.41 -3.52 9.78
CA SER A 98 6.51 -4.51 9.77
C SER A 98 7.13 -4.80 11.13
N ARG A 99 6.92 -3.92 12.12
CA ARG A 99 7.33 -4.19 13.49
C ARG A 99 6.56 -5.36 14.11
N ASP A 100 5.31 -5.54 13.73
CA ASP A 100 4.47 -6.66 14.20
C ASP A 100 4.69 -7.92 13.34
N GLU A 101 5.05 -7.78 12.05
CA GLU A 101 5.39 -8.88 11.13
C GLU A 101 6.55 -8.50 10.18
N PRO A 102 7.80 -8.74 10.57
CA PRO A 102 8.99 -8.37 9.78
C PRO A 102 9.05 -8.99 8.38
N THR A 103 8.41 -10.15 8.12
CA THR A 103 8.39 -10.77 6.79
C THR A 103 7.95 -9.79 5.69
N ILE A 104 7.07 -8.86 6.04
CA ILE A 104 6.51 -7.87 5.12
C ILE A 104 7.58 -7.01 4.44
N LEU A 105 8.64 -6.60 5.18
CA LEU A 105 9.70 -5.75 4.63
C LEU A 105 10.51 -6.41 3.51
N GLY A 106 10.44 -7.72 3.36
CA GLY A 106 11.05 -8.40 2.20
C GLY A 106 10.52 -7.92 0.84
N LEU A 107 9.46 -7.11 0.83
CA LEU A 107 8.88 -6.50 -0.37
C LEU A 107 9.52 -5.17 -0.76
N ASP A 108 10.07 -4.39 0.19
CA ASP A 108 10.53 -3.02 -0.08
C ASP A 108 11.71 -2.53 0.78
N LEU A 109 12.72 -3.34 0.93
CA LEU A 109 13.98 -2.97 1.61
C LEU A 109 14.67 -1.78 0.92
N VAL A 110 15.35 -0.93 1.70
CA VAL A 110 16.19 0.15 1.14
C VAL A 110 17.24 -0.43 0.19
N GLY A 111 17.29 0.13 -1.03
CA GLY A 111 18.16 -0.32 -2.11
C GLY A 111 17.63 -1.52 -2.93
N LEU A 112 16.53 -2.14 -2.53
CA LEU A 112 15.96 -3.31 -3.22
C LEU A 112 15.25 -2.92 -4.51
N ASN A 113 14.37 -1.93 -4.44
CA ASN A 113 13.44 -1.54 -5.50
C ASN A 113 13.78 -0.13 -6.01
N PRO A 114 14.74 0.05 -6.94
CA PRO A 114 15.10 1.36 -7.46
C PRO A 114 14.02 1.95 -8.37
N ASP A 115 13.15 1.09 -8.93
CA ASP A 115 12.11 1.45 -9.89
C ASP A 115 10.86 0.56 -9.76
N TYR A 116 9.78 0.97 -10.43
CA TYR A 116 8.49 0.28 -10.38
C TYR A 116 8.52 -1.13 -10.99
N ASP A 117 9.33 -1.37 -12.01
CA ASP A 117 9.40 -2.67 -12.70
C ASP A 117 10.08 -3.71 -11.79
N THR A 118 11.16 -3.31 -11.12
CA THR A 118 11.84 -4.12 -10.11
C THR A 118 10.90 -4.38 -8.92
N ALA A 119 10.22 -3.34 -8.41
CA ALA A 119 9.27 -3.48 -7.32
C ALA A 119 8.15 -4.48 -7.67
N ARG A 120 7.60 -4.42 -8.88
CA ARG A 120 6.56 -5.36 -9.34
C ARG A 120 7.05 -6.81 -9.38
N LYS A 121 8.28 -7.03 -9.86
CA LYS A 121 8.89 -8.37 -9.87
C LYS A 121 9.09 -8.92 -8.45
N VAL A 122 9.62 -8.09 -7.54
CA VAL A 122 9.81 -8.45 -6.12
C VAL A 122 8.48 -8.77 -5.45
N VAL A 123 7.45 -7.92 -5.64
CA VAL A 123 6.10 -8.18 -5.13
C VAL A 123 5.57 -9.50 -5.65
N THR A 124 5.65 -9.76 -6.96
CA THR A 124 5.18 -11.01 -7.58
C THR A 124 5.88 -12.23 -6.98
N ALA A 125 7.19 -12.12 -6.70
CA ALA A 125 8.00 -13.21 -6.20
C ALA A 125 7.77 -13.53 -4.70
N PHE A 126 7.40 -12.53 -3.89
CA PHE A 126 7.40 -12.69 -2.42
C PHE A 126 6.06 -12.42 -1.73
N GLN A 127 5.07 -11.82 -2.38
CA GLN A 127 3.77 -11.52 -1.75
C GLN A 127 3.03 -12.75 -1.24
N GLY A 128 3.24 -13.94 -1.85
CA GLY A 128 2.67 -15.20 -1.37
C GLY A 128 3.16 -15.53 0.04
N THR A 129 4.47 -15.45 0.28
CA THR A 129 5.07 -15.67 1.61
C THR A 129 4.52 -14.68 2.65
N VAL A 130 4.37 -13.41 2.27
CA VAL A 130 3.76 -12.37 3.13
C VAL A 130 2.29 -12.71 3.39
N GLY A 131 1.53 -13.12 2.37
CA GLY A 131 0.12 -13.51 2.49
C GLY A 131 -0.08 -14.67 3.47
N ASP A 132 0.72 -15.71 3.35
CA ASP A 132 0.69 -16.88 4.26
C ASP A 132 0.93 -16.47 5.72
N ARG A 133 1.85 -15.54 5.94
CA ARG A 133 2.14 -15.01 7.28
C ARG A 133 0.99 -14.18 7.83
N LEU A 134 0.41 -13.29 7.01
CA LEU A 134 -0.73 -12.47 7.42
C LEU A 134 -1.95 -13.34 7.74
N GLU A 135 -2.21 -14.37 6.95
CA GLU A 135 -3.30 -15.31 7.19
C GLU A 135 -3.08 -16.08 8.50
N LYS A 136 -1.89 -16.66 8.68
CA LYS A 136 -1.56 -17.48 9.85
C LYS A 136 -1.48 -16.70 11.16
N GLN A 137 -0.93 -15.48 11.16
CA GLN A 137 -0.66 -14.73 12.39
C GLN A 137 -1.72 -13.67 12.70
N PHE A 138 -2.41 -13.16 11.68
CA PHE A 138 -3.34 -12.04 11.83
C PHE A 138 -4.75 -12.35 11.30
N ASN A 139 -5.04 -13.62 10.93
CA ASN A 139 -6.33 -14.03 10.36
C ASN A 139 -6.76 -13.14 9.18
N THR A 140 -5.77 -12.69 8.38
CA THR A 140 -5.98 -11.72 7.31
C THR A 140 -5.39 -12.24 6.02
N LYS A 141 -6.26 -12.46 5.02
CA LYS A 141 -5.86 -12.82 3.67
C LYS A 141 -5.39 -11.58 2.93
N LEU A 142 -4.18 -11.61 2.36
CA LEU A 142 -3.68 -10.56 1.49
C LEU A 142 -4.43 -10.62 0.15
N LEU A 143 -5.08 -9.52 -0.23
CA LEU A 143 -5.85 -9.42 -1.47
C LEU A 143 -5.03 -8.86 -2.63
N GLY A 144 -4.05 -8.01 -2.35
CA GLY A 144 -3.19 -7.44 -3.37
C GLY A 144 -2.19 -6.45 -2.80
N VAL A 145 -1.11 -6.23 -3.56
CA VAL A 145 -0.03 -5.29 -3.23
C VAL A 145 0.13 -4.29 -4.37
N TRP A 146 0.31 -3.03 -4.03
CA TRP A 146 0.41 -1.93 -4.97
C TRP A 146 1.48 -0.91 -4.55
N PRO A 147 2.10 -0.14 -5.48
CA PRO A 147 3.18 0.78 -5.17
C PRO A 147 2.65 2.08 -4.59
N PHE A 148 3.31 2.54 -3.55
CA PHE A 148 3.14 3.90 -3.05
C PHE A 148 4.07 4.90 -3.76
N GLY A 149 5.08 4.36 -4.39
CA GLY A 149 6.08 5.07 -5.19
C GLY A 149 7.43 5.23 -4.51
N PRO A 150 8.40 5.79 -5.26
CA PRO A 150 9.75 6.02 -4.76
C PRO A 150 9.74 6.91 -3.50
N GLN A 151 10.50 6.49 -2.50
CA GLN A 151 10.63 7.21 -1.25
C GLN A 151 11.83 8.14 -1.31
N LEU A 152 11.58 9.43 -1.16
CA LEU A 152 12.53 10.52 -1.27
C LEU A 152 12.71 11.21 0.09
N ILE A 153 13.79 11.98 0.22
CA ILE A 153 14.09 12.73 1.45
C ILE A 153 13.69 14.20 1.26
N PHE A 154 12.83 14.68 2.14
CA PHE A 154 12.41 16.08 2.22
C PHE A 154 13.03 16.71 3.46
N CYS A 155 13.78 17.81 3.32
CA CYS A 155 14.48 18.45 4.43
C CYS A 155 14.07 19.92 4.59
N LYS A 156 13.97 20.37 5.85
CA LYS A 156 13.83 21.78 6.20
C LYS A 156 15.18 22.53 6.05
N PRO A 157 16.29 22.01 6.60
CA PRO A 157 17.61 22.60 6.32
C PRO A 157 18.06 22.29 4.88
N PRO A 158 18.90 23.17 4.28
CA PRO A 158 19.54 22.89 3.02
C PRO A 158 20.44 21.64 3.10
N ILE A 159 20.32 20.77 2.09
CA ILE A 159 21.19 19.58 1.91
C ILE A 159 21.69 19.52 0.48
N LYS A 160 22.83 18.88 0.25
CA LYS A 160 23.43 18.62 -1.07
C LYS A 160 23.57 17.12 -1.36
N GLY A 161 23.39 16.26 -0.35
CA GLY A 161 23.51 14.82 -0.45
C GLY A 161 23.30 14.13 0.90
N LEU A 162 23.48 12.79 0.94
CA LEU A 162 23.28 11.99 2.15
C LEU A 162 24.23 12.35 3.28
N ALA A 163 25.46 12.84 2.97
CA ALA A 163 26.43 13.24 3.98
C ALA A 163 25.94 14.39 4.87
N ASP A 164 25.08 15.27 4.35
CA ASP A 164 24.53 16.39 5.09
C ASP A 164 23.42 15.98 6.08
N LEU A 165 22.99 14.72 6.03
CA LEU A 165 22.03 14.17 7.00
C LEU A 165 22.69 13.88 8.37
N LYS A 166 24.01 13.94 8.47
CA LYS A 166 24.73 13.68 9.72
C LYS A 166 24.23 14.61 10.83
N GLY A 167 23.76 13.99 11.92
CA GLY A 167 23.21 14.69 13.09
C GLY A 167 21.79 15.21 12.93
N LEU A 168 21.19 15.13 11.72
CA LEU A 168 19.80 15.53 11.51
C LEU A 168 18.82 14.44 11.97
N LYS A 169 17.69 14.87 12.49
CA LYS A 169 16.57 14.00 12.84
C LYS A 169 15.72 13.73 11.59
N VAL A 170 15.72 12.48 11.15
CA VAL A 170 15.03 12.07 9.91
C VAL A 170 13.87 11.14 10.25
N ARG A 171 12.64 11.54 9.92
CA ARG A 171 11.48 10.65 10.04
C ARG A 171 11.56 9.52 9.02
N ILE A 172 11.39 8.31 9.51
CA ILE A 172 11.51 7.05 8.75
C ILE A 172 10.18 6.27 8.71
N LEU A 173 10.12 5.25 7.84
CA LEU A 173 8.94 4.40 7.67
C LEU A 173 9.02 3.13 8.52
N ASP A 174 10.21 2.53 8.66
CA ASP A 174 10.42 1.22 9.24
C ASP A 174 11.82 1.08 9.89
N GLY A 175 12.03 -0.04 10.60
CA GLY A 175 13.27 -0.29 11.32
C GLY A 175 14.49 -0.56 10.45
N VAL A 176 14.31 -1.06 9.22
CA VAL A 176 15.42 -1.30 8.28
C VAL A 176 15.87 0.03 7.70
N MET A 177 14.95 0.91 7.33
CA MET A 177 15.28 2.29 6.94
C MET A 177 16.00 3.04 8.07
N ALA A 178 15.65 2.78 9.34
CA ALA A 178 16.39 3.33 10.47
C ALA A 178 17.88 2.96 10.43
N LYS A 179 18.20 1.69 10.14
CA LYS A 179 19.61 1.24 10.01
C LYS A 179 20.35 1.94 8.88
N PHE A 180 19.69 2.18 7.75
CA PHE A 180 20.26 2.98 6.67
C PHE A 180 20.53 4.43 7.11
N MET A 181 19.58 5.07 7.79
CA MET A 181 19.75 6.44 8.27
C MET A 181 20.85 6.55 9.33
N GLU A 182 20.98 5.58 10.24
CA GLU A 182 22.09 5.48 11.19
C GLU A 182 23.45 5.37 10.47
N LYS A 183 23.52 4.59 9.37
CA LYS A 183 24.73 4.43 8.57
C LYS A 183 25.21 5.73 7.94
N VAL A 184 24.29 6.60 7.52
CA VAL A 184 24.64 7.93 6.98
C VAL A 184 24.79 8.99 8.08
N GLY A 185 24.73 8.59 9.36
CA GLY A 185 24.95 9.45 10.52
C GLY A 185 23.73 10.29 10.93
N ALA A 186 22.57 10.03 10.37
CA ALA A 186 21.31 10.66 10.79
C ALA A 186 20.73 10.02 12.05
N THR A 187 19.86 10.72 12.73
CA THR A 187 19.06 10.20 13.85
C THR A 187 17.67 9.82 13.36
N PRO A 188 17.33 8.52 13.22
CA PRO A 188 16.01 8.10 12.77
C PRO A 188 14.94 8.39 13.82
N VAL A 189 13.77 8.89 13.36
CA VAL A 189 12.62 9.18 14.22
C VAL A 189 11.38 8.46 13.67
N THR A 190 10.76 7.63 14.50
CA THR A 190 9.46 7.03 14.19
C THR A 190 8.35 8.02 14.52
N MET A 191 7.51 8.34 13.51
CA MET A 191 6.42 9.29 13.64
C MET A 191 5.29 8.90 12.67
N ALA A 192 4.03 9.00 13.12
CA ALA A 192 2.87 8.78 12.25
C ALA A 192 2.83 9.80 11.11
N PHE A 193 2.34 9.38 9.93
CA PHE A 193 2.39 10.22 8.72
C PHE A 193 1.69 11.59 8.90
N GLY A 194 0.53 11.60 9.55
CA GLY A 194 -0.23 12.83 9.78
C GLY A 194 0.45 13.86 10.72
N GLU A 195 1.47 13.43 11.47
CA GLU A 195 2.19 14.29 12.44
C GLU A 195 3.43 14.97 11.81
N VAL A 196 3.86 14.51 10.62
CA VAL A 196 5.14 14.90 10.01
C VAL A 196 5.16 16.37 9.58
N ALA A 197 4.09 16.89 8.97
CA ALA A 197 4.04 18.30 8.57
C ALA A 197 4.24 19.23 9.77
N GLN A 198 3.60 18.93 10.89
CA GLN A 198 3.77 19.64 12.14
C GLN A 198 5.19 19.45 12.72
N GLY A 199 5.71 18.21 12.65
CA GLY A 199 7.07 17.90 13.11
C GLY A 199 8.15 18.72 12.38
N LEU A 200 8.04 18.84 11.05
CA LEU A 200 8.91 19.69 10.21
C LEU A 200 8.74 21.17 10.57
N SER A 201 7.49 21.65 10.72
CA SER A 201 7.20 23.03 11.07
C SER A 201 7.84 23.42 12.39
N LEU A 202 7.63 22.61 13.44
CA LEU A 202 8.13 22.86 14.80
C LEU A 202 9.64 22.53 14.98
N GLY A 203 10.29 21.84 14.00
CA GLY A 203 11.69 21.41 14.10
C GLY A 203 11.91 20.25 15.08
N THR A 204 10.88 19.46 15.40
CA THR A 204 11.04 18.21 16.15
C THR A 204 11.71 17.13 15.29
N ILE A 205 11.59 17.25 13.97
CA ILE A 205 12.35 16.54 12.95
C ILE A 205 12.90 17.57 11.95
N ASP A 206 14.03 17.25 11.33
CA ASP A 206 14.70 18.11 10.34
C ASP A 206 14.37 17.69 8.91
N CYS A 207 14.24 16.37 8.70
CA CYS A 207 13.90 15.77 7.41
C CYS A 207 12.87 14.66 7.60
N ALA A 208 12.25 14.26 6.49
CA ALA A 208 11.31 13.13 6.48
C ALA A 208 11.33 12.39 5.15
N VAL A 209 11.05 11.09 5.18
CA VAL A 209 11.01 10.22 4.00
C VAL A 209 9.57 9.92 3.63
N THR A 210 9.21 10.15 2.35
CA THR A 210 7.95 9.73 1.72
C THR A 210 8.00 9.88 0.21
N GLY A 211 6.96 9.43 -0.50
CA GLY A 211 6.78 9.70 -1.92
C GLY A 211 6.40 11.16 -2.21
N PRO A 212 6.77 11.73 -3.37
CA PRO A 212 6.58 13.15 -3.68
C PRO A 212 5.10 13.58 -3.72
N SER A 213 4.19 12.73 -4.20
CA SER A 213 2.75 13.02 -4.21
C SER A 213 2.19 13.12 -2.79
N SER A 214 2.66 12.25 -1.89
CA SER A 214 2.22 12.26 -0.49
C SER A 214 2.76 13.45 0.28
N ALA A 215 4.03 13.83 0.05
CA ALA A 215 4.60 15.04 0.62
C ALA A 215 3.81 16.28 0.19
N ASN A 216 3.45 16.36 -1.10
CA ASN A 216 2.65 17.44 -1.67
C ASN A 216 1.26 17.53 -1.00
N SER A 217 0.53 16.40 -1.01
CA SER A 217 -0.84 16.33 -0.45
C SER A 217 -0.89 16.65 1.05
N ALA A 218 0.13 16.24 1.80
CA ALA A 218 0.20 16.45 3.25
C ALA A 218 0.84 17.80 3.63
N GLY A 219 1.17 18.67 2.66
CA GLY A 219 1.68 20.00 2.92
C GLY A 219 3.13 20.04 3.46
N TRP A 220 3.92 18.97 3.32
CA TRP A 220 5.30 18.96 3.79
C TRP A 220 6.15 20.08 3.18
N PRO A 221 5.98 20.45 1.88
CA PRO A 221 6.72 21.54 1.27
C PRO A 221 6.41 22.93 1.83
N GLU A 222 5.45 23.07 2.72
CA GLU A 222 5.21 24.35 3.45
C GLU A 222 6.31 24.61 4.48
N SER A 223 6.98 23.57 4.96
CA SER A 223 8.06 23.64 5.94
C SER A 223 9.40 23.12 5.41
N ALA A 224 9.40 22.10 4.54
CA ALA A 224 10.59 21.65 3.85
C ALA A 224 11.01 22.68 2.78
N THR A 225 12.32 22.82 2.55
CA THR A 225 12.90 23.71 1.55
C THR A 225 13.60 22.93 0.41
N HIS A 226 14.01 21.70 0.68
CA HIS A 226 14.78 20.84 -0.23
C HIS A 226 14.14 19.47 -0.37
N VAL A 227 14.20 18.91 -1.58
CA VAL A 227 13.91 17.51 -1.85
C VAL A 227 15.13 16.86 -2.50
N TYR A 228 15.56 15.74 -1.92
CA TYR A 228 16.62 14.90 -2.50
C TYR A 228 15.97 13.75 -3.25
N PRO A 229 15.96 13.77 -4.60
CA PRO A 229 15.18 12.83 -5.42
C PRO A 229 15.90 11.47 -5.62
N LEU A 230 16.77 11.08 -4.69
CA LEU A 230 17.34 9.75 -4.64
C LEU A 230 16.30 8.79 -4.08
N ALA A 231 15.80 7.89 -4.93
CA ALA A 231 14.86 6.85 -4.51
C ALA A 231 15.57 5.86 -3.57
N LEU A 232 15.14 5.83 -2.31
CA LEU A 232 15.66 4.84 -1.34
C LEU A 232 15.10 3.45 -1.66
N GLN A 233 13.82 3.35 -1.97
CA GLN A 233 13.09 2.20 -2.50
C GLN A 233 11.75 2.68 -3.09
N VAL A 234 11.10 1.84 -3.88
CA VAL A 234 9.66 1.98 -4.18
C VAL A 234 8.89 1.28 -3.07
N ALA A 235 8.31 2.05 -2.16
CA ALA A 235 7.50 1.49 -1.08
C ALA A 235 6.21 0.89 -1.62
N VAL A 236 5.74 -0.19 -0.98
CA VAL A 236 4.51 -0.88 -1.35
C VAL A 236 3.51 -0.91 -0.19
N GLN A 237 2.24 -1.00 -0.57
CA GLN A 237 1.09 -1.08 0.32
C GLN A 237 0.24 -2.28 -0.07
N GLY A 238 -0.72 -2.66 0.77
CA GLY A 238 -1.59 -3.79 0.47
C GLY A 238 -3.03 -3.60 0.92
N TYR A 239 -3.89 -4.49 0.43
CA TYR A 239 -5.22 -4.68 0.97
C TYR A 239 -5.33 -6.07 1.57
N GLY A 240 -5.90 -6.14 2.76
CA GLY A 240 -6.18 -7.40 3.43
C GLY A 240 -7.67 -7.53 3.75
N ILE A 241 -8.17 -8.77 3.75
CA ILE A 241 -9.51 -9.11 4.23
C ILE A 241 -9.39 -10.12 5.38
N THR A 242 -10.18 -9.95 6.43
CA THR A 242 -10.19 -10.95 7.51
C THR A 242 -10.70 -12.29 7.02
N THR A 243 -10.11 -13.39 7.50
CA THR A 243 -10.55 -14.76 7.15
C THR A 243 -12.04 -14.96 7.47
N ALA A 244 -12.54 -14.35 8.54
CA ALA A 244 -13.96 -14.40 8.90
C ALA A 244 -14.84 -13.76 7.81
N ALA A 245 -14.48 -12.57 7.32
CA ALA A 245 -15.24 -11.90 6.24
C ALA A 245 -15.12 -12.67 4.92
N TRP A 246 -13.92 -13.17 4.58
CA TRP A 246 -13.70 -14.01 3.41
C TRP A 246 -14.59 -15.26 3.41
N ASN A 247 -14.71 -15.90 4.56
CA ASN A 247 -15.52 -17.13 4.69
C ASN A 247 -17.03 -16.93 4.65
N ARG A 248 -17.52 -15.69 4.82
CA ARG A 248 -18.94 -15.34 4.60
C ARG A 248 -19.33 -15.33 3.11
N MET A 249 -18.37 -15.25 2.21
CA MET A 249 -18.60 -15.18 0.77
C MET A 249 -18.68 -16.55 0.12
N THR A 250 -19.52 -16.67 -0.90
CA THR A 250 -19.54 -17.84 -1.79
C THR A 250 -18.27 -17.88 -2.63
N PRO A 251 -17.91 -19.05 -3.23
CA PRO A 251 -16.76 -19.12 -4.13
C PRO A 251 -16.82 -18.10 -5.27
N ASP A 252 -17.97 -17.89 -5.90
CA ASP A 252 -18.18 -16.90 -6.96
C ASP A 252 -17.93 -15.46 -6.47
N GLN A 253 -18.45 -15.11 -5.30
CA GLN A 253 -18.22 -13.80 -4.69
C GLN A 253 -16.76 -13.55 -4.36
N ARG A 254 -16.02 -14.57 -3.89
CA ARG A 254 -14.57 -14.47 -3.64
C ARG A 254 -13.79 -14.19 -4.92
N VAL A 255 -14.12 -14.90 -6.00
CA VAL A 255 -13.50 -14.66 -7.31
C VAL A 255 -13.78 -13.24 -7.80
N LYS A 256 -15.02 -12.78 -7.72
CA LYS A 256 -15.43 -11.43 -8.14
C LYS A 256 -14.74 -10.33 -7.31
N LEU A 257 -14.68 -10.49 -5.98
CA LEU A 257 -13.97 -9.55 -5.12
C LEU A 257 -12.48 -9.51 -5.48
N GLN A 258 -11.82 -10.68 -5.61
CA GLN A 258 -10.40 -10.74 -5.98
C GLN A 258 -10.15 -10.05 -7.32
N THR A 259 -10.95 -10.35 -8.36
CA THR A 259 -10.85 -9.71 -9.67
C THR A 259 -11.01 -8.18 -9.60
N GLY A 260 -11.95 -7.70 -8.77
CA GLY A 260 -12.11 -6.26 -8.53
C GLY A 260 -10.87 -5.63 -7.90
N ILE A 261 -10.31 -6.26 -6.87
CA ILE A 261 -9.09 -5.79 -6.21
C ILE A 261 -7.87 -5.89 -7.16
N ASP A 262 -7.75 -6.94 -7.95
CA ASP A 262 -6.68 -7.06 -8.95
C ASP A 262 -6.75 -5.93 -9.98
N THR A 263 -7.96 -5.56 -10.41
CA THR A 263 -8.19 -4.42 -11.31
C THR A 263 -7.81 -3.10 -10.64
N LEU A 264 -8.21 -2.89 -9.39
CA LEU A 264 -7.83 -1.70 -8.62
C LEU A 264 -6.31 -1.59 -8.46
N THR A 265 -5.65 -2.67 -8.06
CA THR A 265 -4.20 -2.66 -7.84
C THR A 265 -3.43 -2.46 -9.13
N ALA A 266 -3.88 -3.06 -10.26
CA ALA A 266 -3.27 -2.85 -11.57
C ALA A 266 -3.39 -1.39 -12.04
N ASP A 267 -4.55 -0.75 -11.82
CA ASP A 267 -4.75 0.68 -12.11
C ASP A 267 -3.85 1.55 -11.23
N ILE A 268 -3.72 1.24 -9.93
CA ILE A 268 -2.82 1.97 -9.04
C ILE A 268 -1.35 1.83 -9.48
N TRP A 269 -0.91 0.66 -9.95
CA TRP A 269 0.46 0.48 -10.50
C TRP A 269 0.75 1.45 -11.66
N SER A 270 -0.20 1.66 -12.56
CA SER A 270 -0.05 2.60 -13.66
C SER A 270 -0.14 4.06 -13.18
N TYR A 271 -1.15 4.36 -12.39
CA TYR A 271 -1.43 5.71 -11.92
C TYR A 271 -0.33 6.28 -11.00
N SER A 272 0.28 5.46 -10.15
CA SER A 272 1.34 5.93 -9.24
C SER A 272 2.60 6.41 -9.98
N LYS A 273 2.88 5.84 -11.16
CA LYS A 273 3.99 6.27 -12.02
C LYS A 273 3.74 7.66 -12.62
N GLU A 274 2.51 7.90 -13.10
CA GLU A 274 2.10 9.22 -13.61
C GLU A 274 2.12 10.29 -12.51
N LEU A 275 1.63 9.93 -11.32
CA LEU A 275 1.62 10.82 -10.15
C LEU A 275 3.02 11.24 -9.71
N TRP A 276 4.01 10.38 -9.84
CA TRP A 276 5.38 10.69 -9.38
C TRP A 276 5.96 11.87 -10.16
N ASP A 277 5.88 11.82 -11.49
CA ASP A 277 6.41 12.88 -12.38
C ASP A 277 5.70 14.21 -12.14
N ASP A 278 4.37 14.19 -12.05
CA ASP A 278 3.59 15.40 -11.81
C ASP A 278 3.87 16.01 -10.43
N ALA A 279 3.96 15.16 -9.40
CA ALA A 279 4.25 15.62 -8.05
C ALA A 279 5.65 16.23 -7.90
N MET A 280 6.66 15.71 -8.60
CA MET A 280 7.99 16.32 -8.62
C MET A 280 7.95 17.72 -9.23
N ARG A 281 7.23 17.90 -10.36
CA ARG A 281 7.04 19.25 -10.95
C ARG A 281 6.29 20.18 -9.99
N CYS A 282 5.20 19.71 -9.40
CA CYS A 282 4.42 20.49 -8.44
C CYS A 282 5.26 20.95 -7.25
N ASN A 283 6.05 20.05 -6.67
CA ASN A 283 6.91 20.37 -5.53
C ASN A 283 8.01 21.39 -5.89
N ALA A 284 8.54 21.33 -7.11
CA ALA A 284 9.53 22.29 -7.62
C ALA A 284 8.91 23.60 -8.17
N GLY A 285 7.58 23.71 -8.26
CA GLY A 285 6.90 24.86 -8.81
C GLY A 285 6.88 24.96 -10.32
N LEU A 286 7.13 23.85 -11.01
CA LEU A 286 7.21 23.74 -12.47
C LEU A 286 5.85 23.37 -13.08
N ASP A 287 5.66 23.73 -14.36
CA ASP A 287 4.52 23.34 -15.17
C ASP A 287 4.83 22.12 -16.05
N PRO A 288 3.83 21.30 -16.40
CA PRO A 288 2.48 21.29 -15.84
C PRO A 288 2.47 20.70 -14.42
N CYS A 289 1.63 21.25 -13.54
CA CYS A 289 1.31 20.69 -12.23
C CYS A 289 -0.20 20.49 -12.19
N THR A 290 -0.66 19.25 -12.29
CA THR A 290 -2.07 18.94 -12.55
C THR A 290 -2.78 18.28 -11.37
N THR A 291 -2.05 17.59 -10.51
CA THR A 291 -2.63 16.77 -9.45
C THR A 291 -2.34 17.29 -8.03
N GLY A 292 -1.45 18.25 -7.88
CA GLY A 292 -1.00 18.77 -6.61
C GLY A 292 -1.03 20.29 -6.50
N LYS A 293 -0.53 20.80 -5.37
CA LYS A 293 -0.27 22.22 -5.14
C LYS A 293 1.14 22.56 -5.60
N LYS A 294 1.32 23.71 -6.26
CA LYS A 294 2.65 24.22 -6.60
C LYS A 294 3.36 24.76 -5.35
N TYR A 295 4.57 24.27 -5.15
CA TYR A 295 5.50 24.74 -4.14
C TYR A 295 6.77 25.29 -4.80
N LYS A 296 7.84 25.46 -4.04
CA LYS A 296 9.13 25.98 -4.55
C LYS A 296 10.31 25.27 -3.90
N LEU A 297 10.22 23.93 -3.81
CA LEU A 297 11.34 23.15 -3.26
C LEU A 297 12.54 23.20 -4.19
N THR A 298 13.73 23.33 -3.61
CA THR A 298 14.99 23.09 -4.30
C THR A 298 15.14 21.58 -4.53
N THR A 299 15.12 21.15 -5.80
CA THR A 299 15.45 19.78 -6.16
C THR A 299 16.96 19.63 -6.20
N VAL A 300 17.49 18.82 -5.28
CA VAL A 300 18.93 18.58 -5.13
C VAL A 300 19.42 17.59 -6.19
N ALA A 301 20.56 17.86 -6.83
CA ALA A 301 21.15 16.91 -7.77
C ALA A 301 21.66 15.66 -7.04
N VAL A 302 21.25 14.48 -7.54
CA VAL A 302 21.66 13.20 -6.96
C VAL A 302 23.17 13.02 -7.15
N GLN A 303 23.90 12.76 -6.06
CA GLN A 303 25.32 12.52 -6.09
C GLN A 303 25.60 11.06 -6.49
N PRO A 304 26.55 10.78 -7.40
CA PRO A 304 26.86 9.41 -7.84
C PRO A 304 27.21 8.46 -6.69
N GLN A 305 27.98 8.94 -5.70
CA GLN A 305 28.36 8.16 -4.52
C GLN A 305 27.15 7.79 -3.65
N ASP A 306 26.15 8.67 -3.55
CA ASP A 306 24.93 8.40 -2.78
C ASP A 306 24.05 7.37 -3.48
N ALA A 307 23.96 7.46 -4.82
CA ALA A 307 23.26 6.46 -5.62
C ALA A 307 23.92 5.07 -5.48
N GLU A 308 25.25 5.01 -5.42
CA GLU A 308 25.97 3.76 -5.18
C GLU A 308 25.74 3.23 -3.77
N LEU A 309 25.77 4.11 -2.75
CA LEU A 309 25.49 3.73 -1.38
C LEU A 309 24.09 3.12 -1.23
N VAL A 310 23.06 3.71 -1.88
CA VAL A 310 21.70 3.14 -1.87
C VAL A 310 21.65 1.80 -2.60
N ARG A 311 22.33 1.66 -3.76
CA ARG A 311 22.38 0.38 -4.47
C ARG A 311 23.04 -0.72 -3.66
N SER A 312 24.13 -0.42 -2.95
CA SER A 312 24.81 -1.41 -2.10
C SER A 312 24.07 -1.70 -0.81
N ALA A 313 23.19 -0.77 -0.37
CA ALA A 313 22.51 -0.86 0.91
C ALA A 313 21.68 -2.14 1.07
N VAL A 314 21.06 -2.64 0.01
CA VAL A 314 20.29 -3.89 0.10
C VAL A 314 21.17 -5.06 0.56
N ARG A 315 22.39 -5.14 0.08
CA ARG A 315 23.34 -6.21 0.43
C ARG A 315 24.02 -5.98 1.77
N GLU A 316 24.45 -4.76 2.04
CA GLU A 316 25.36 -4.45 3.15
C GLU A 316 24.62 -4.08 4.44
N ILE A 317 23.37 -3.57 4.32
CA ILE A 317 22.64 -3.01 5.45
C ILE A 317 21.26 -3.66 5.59
N SER A 318 20.44 -3.55 4.53
CA SER A 318 19.01 -3.80 4.64
C SER A 318 18.68 -5.28 4.72
N PHE A 319 19.27 -6.11 3.85
CA PHE A 319 19.06 -7.55 3.89
C PHE A 319 19.58 -8.19 5.20
N PRO A 320 20.81 -7.90 5.67
CA PRO A 320 21.29 -8.44 6.96
C PRO A 320 20.39 -8.05 8.14
N ALA A 321 20.00 -6.77 8.25
CA ALA A 321 19.13 -6.29 9.32
C ALA A 321 17.71 -6.89 9.26
N TRP A 322 17.17 -7.04 8.06
CA TRP A 322 15.86 -7.64 7.85
C TRP A 322 15.87 -9.15 8.08
N SER A 323 16.86 -9.87 7.56
CA SER A 323 16.93 -11.33 7.66
C SER A 323 16.96 -11.79 9.13
N GLU A 324 17.72 -11.12 9.99
CA GLU A 324 17.73 -11.39 11.43
C GLU A 324 16.32 -11.25 12.04
N ALA A 325 15.64 -10.16 11.75
CA ALA A 325 14.29 -9.90 12.27
C ALA A 325 13.26 -10.87 11.70
N CYS A 326 13.35 -11.19 10.40
CA CYS A 326 12.42 -12.09 9.72
C CYS A 326 12.57 -13.53 10.20
N ASP A 327 13.79 -14.06 10.24
CA ASP A 327 14.06 -15.45 10.64
C ASP A 327 13.69 -15.70 12.11
N LYS A 328 13.76 -14.67 12.98
CA LYS A 328 13.34 -14.75 14.36
C LYS A 328 11.85 -15.05 14.51
N VAL A 329 11.00 -14.50 13.64
CA VAL A 329 9.53 -14.67 13.70
C VAL A 329 9.01 -15.70 12.71
N ASN A 330 9.77 -15.96 11.64
CA ASN A 330 9.44 -16.89 10.57
C ASN A 330 10.71 -17.65 10.14
N PRO A 331 11.09 -18.73 10.84
CA PRO A 331 12.32 -19.48 10.54
C PRO A 331 12.39 -19.91 9.06
N GLY A 332 13.52 -19.61 8.40
CA GLY A 332 13.74 -19.83 6.98
C GLY A 332 13.19 -18.76 6.04
N CYS A 333 12.70 -17.64 6.60
CA CYS A 333 12.19 -16.50 5.83
C CYS A 333 13.25 -15.92 4.87
N SER A 334 14.45 -15.67 5.36
CA SER A 334 15.53 -15.11 4.56
C SER A 334 15.98 -16.06 3.45
N GLU A 335 15.98 -17.37 3.70
CA GLU A 335 16.30 -18.39 2.69
C GLU A 335 15.20 -18.48 1.60
N ALA A 336 13.93 -18.40 1.98
CA ALA A 336 12.82 -18.34 1.03
C ALA A 336 12.94 -17.09 0.14
N TRP A 337 13.28 -15.95 0.74
CA TRP A 337 13.50 -14.70 0.02
C TRP A 337 14.68 -14.78 -0.94
N LYS A 338 15.83 -15.31 -0.51
CA LYS A 338 16.99 -15.52 -1.38
C LYS A 338 16.66 -16.39 -2.60
N LYS A 339 15.85 -17.43 -2.43
CA LYS A 339 15.43 -18.31 -3.54
C LYS A 339 14.50 -17.61 -4.54
N THR A 340 13.67 -16.68 -4.09
CA THR A 340 12.62 -16.08 -4.92
C THR A 340 12.99 -14.69 -5.42
N VAL A 341 13.48 -13.82 -4.55
CA VAL A 341 13.84 -12.43 -4.84
C VAL A 341 15.34 -12.28 -5.14
N GLY A 342 16.20 -13.02 -4.46
CA GLY A 342 17.66 -12.94 -4.64
C GLY A 342 18.11 -12.89 -6.09
N PRO A 343 17.66 -13.82 -6.98
CA PRO A 343 18.04 -13.81 -8.40
C PRO A 343 17.63 -12.55 -9.16
N LEU A 344 16.54 -11.89 -8.73
CA LEU A 344 16.03 -10.67 -9.39
C LEU A 344 16.93 -9.45 -9.13
N VAL A 345 17.70 -9.47 -8.03
CA VAL A 345 18.48 -8.33 -7.53
C VAL A 345 19.97 -8.65 -7.31
N GLY A 346 20.42 -9.82 -7.81
CA GLY A 346 21.81 -10.25 -7.73
C GLY A 346 22.31 -10.58 -6.31
N LEU A 347 21.41 -11.06 -5.45
CA LEU A 347 21.68 -11.56 -4.10
C LEU A 347 21.41 -13.08 -4.06
N ASN A 348 22.40 -13.88 -4.38
CA ASN A 348 22.31 -15.35 -4.36
C ASN A 348 22.82 -15.92 -3.04
#